data_f458f226493de1d394efbfa92b86136e
#
_entry.id   f458f226493de1d394efbfa92b86136e
#
_cell.length_a   1.000
_cell.length_b   1.000
_cell.length_c   1.000
_cell.angle_alpha   90.00
_cell.angle_beta   90.00
_cell.angle_gamma   90.00
#
_symmetry.space_group_name_H-M   'P 1'
#
loop_
_entity.id
_entity.type
_entity.pdbx_description
1 polymer ?
#
loop_
_entity_poly.entity_id
_entity_poly.type
_entity_poly.pdbx_seq_one_letter_code
_entity_poly.pdbx_strand_id
1 'polypeptide(L)'
;MTHANAPLTPEGRRRLASLVVDQGWSLRRAAERFQCSPATAKRWADRYRAGQVLTDRSSRPTRSPARLPRRTERRIINLRCTRRWGPHRIAYHLGIPRSTVGRVLDRYQMPLLANIDQATGLPVRRPKPKRYEVGRPGQLVHVDIKKQGRIPDGGGWRVHGRGSAADRTAGVARDRAARSGAPGSRGYRYLHHAVDDHSRVAYSEILDDERKETAAGFWRRANAFFAEHGVRVTAVMTDNGSCYRSTMFAEALADAGIKHKKTKPYRPQTNGKVERFNRTLAAEWAYAKPYASEAEREAAYTAWLHHYNHHRPHTGIGGQVPSDRVHNLTGKYS
;
A
#
# COMPACT_ATOMS: atom_id res chain seq x y z
N MET A 1 14.64 -6.75 32.62
CA MET A 1 14.33 -7.80 31.61
C MET A 1 15.64 -8.45 31.21
N THR A 2 15.70 -9.76 31.15
CA THR A 2 16.86 -10.50 30.63
C THR A 2 16.81 -10.51 29.10
N HIS A 3 17.95 -10.31 28.44
CA HIS A 3 18.03 -10.45 26.99
C HIS A 3 17.68 -11.90 26.60
N ALA A 4 16.86 -12.10 25.55
CA ALA A 4 16.38 -13.42 25.12
C ALA A 4 17.56 -14.41 24.83
N ASN A 5 18.68 -13.88 24.35
CA ASN A 5 19.88 -14.65 24.00
C ASN A 5 20.99 -14.56 25.10
N ALA A 6 20.66 -14.22 26.34
CA ALA A 6 21.64 -14.19 27.40
C ALA A 6 22.11 -15.62 27.72
N PRO A 7 23.41 -15.93 27.65
CA PRO A 7 23.95 -17.27 27.95
C PRO A 7 23.61 -17.78 29.35
N LEU A 8 23.40 -16.84 30.27
CA LEU A 8 23.05 -17.13 31.66
C LEU A 8 21.75 -16.41 32.03
N THR A 9 20.75 -17.15 32.46
CA THR A 9 19.54 -16.61 33.09
C THR A 9 19.87 -15.98 34.44
N PRO A 10 19.00 -15.12 35.03
CA PRO A 10 19.21 -14.58 36.37
C PRO A 10 19.46 -15.68 37.42
N GLU A 11 18.75 -16.79 37.34
CA GLU A 11 18.93 -17.96 38.21
C GLU A 11 20.27 -18.64 37.93
N GLY A 12 20.66 -18.81 36.67
CA GLY A 12 22.00 -19.34 36.33
C GLY A 12 23.13 -18.45 36.88
N ARG A 13 22.96 -17.12 36.83
CA ARG A 13 23.90 -16.16 37.41
C ARG A 13 23.99 -16.29 38.95
N ARG A 14 22.83 -16.48 39.60
CA ARG A 14 22.76 -16.72 41.05
C ARG A 14 23.51 -18.00 41.45
N ARG A 15 23.24 -19.11 40.75
CA ARG A 15 23.92 -20.40 41.02
C ARG A 15 25.39 -20.29 40.78
N LEU A 16 25.87 -19.69 39.68
CA LEU A 16 27.27 -19.47 39.42
C LEU A 16 27.93 -18.66 40.53
N ALA A 17 27.29 -17.56 40.94
CA ALA A 17 27.82 -16.68 41.97
C ALA A 17 27.86 -17.37 43.34
N SER A 18 26.84 -18.13 43.72
CA SER A 18 26.79 -18.92 44.96
C SER A 18 27.90 -19.96 45.03
N LEU A 19 28.21 -20.68 43.94
CA LEU A 19 29.34 -21.61 43.89
C LEU A 19 30.65 -20.90 44.22
N VAL A 20 30.85 -19.67 43.76
CA VAL A 20 32.09 -18.90 44.01
C VAL A 20 32.11 -18.31 45.43
N VAL A 21 31.00 -17.70 45.86
CA VAL A 21 30.96 -16.91 47.10
C VAL A 21 30.67 -17.77 48.32
N ASP A 22 29.74 -18.70 48.23
CA ASP A 22 29.25 -19.48 49.37
C ASP A 22 30.00 -20.84 49.47
N GLN A 23 30.39 -21.42 48.31
CA GLN A 23 31.05 -22.73 48.28
C GLN A 23 32.56 -22.69 47.96
N GLY A 24 33.14 -21.48 47.82
CA GLY A 24 34.58 -21.29 47.66
C GLY A 24 35.20 -21.80 46.34
N TRP A 25 34.40 -22.00 45.31
CA TRP A 25 34.93 -22.42 44.02
C TRP A 25 35.83 -21.35 43.40
N SER A 26 36.88 -21.80 42.71
CA SER A 26 37.66 -20.86 41.91
C SER A 26 36.86 -20.31 40.74
N LEU A 27 37.11 -19.04 40.35
CA LEU A 27 36.43 -18.39 39.22
C LEU A 27 36.57 -19.17 37.91
N ARG A 28 37.72 -19.83 37.68
CA ARG A 28 37.96 -20.66 36.48
C ARG A 28 37.05 -21.88 36.48
N ARG A 29 36.97 -22.62 37.57
CA ARG A 29 36.10 -23.80 37.71
C ARG A 29 34.63 -23.46 37.55
N ALA A 30 34.16 -22.37 38.16
CA ALA A 30 32.79 -21.91 38.02
C ALA A 30 32.47 -21.44 36.58
N ALA A 31 33.40 -20.73 35.95
CA ALA A 31 33.25 -20.26 34.56
C ALA A 31 33.17 -21.43 33.57
N GLU A 32 34.01 -22.44 33.73
CA GLU A 32 34.00 -23.69 32.94
C GLU A 32 32.64 -24.41 33.06
N ARG A 33 32.18 -24.62 34.31
CA ARG A 33 30.88 -25.27 34.58
C ARG A 33 29.71 -24.60 33.90
N PHE A 34 29.71 -23.27 33.80
CA PHE A 34 28.66 -22.47 33.21
C PHE A 34 28.95 -21.97 31.78
N GLN A 35 30.01 -22.48 31.16
CA GLN A 35 30.44 -22.15 29.81
C GLN A 35 30.54 -20.62 29.57
N CYS A 36 31.14 -19.92 30.50
CA CYS A 36 31.35 -18.48 30.41
C CYS A 36 32.83 -18.11 30.73
N SER A 37 33.22 -16.85 30.49
CA SER A 37 34.57 -16.40 30.82
C SER A 37 34.77 -16.22 32.33
N PRO A 38 35.99 -16.41 32.88
CA PRO A 38 36.28 -16.11 34.27
C PRO A 38 35.97 -14.68 34.68
N ALA A 39 36.08 -13.71 33.73
CA ALA A 39 35.70 -12.31 33.96
C ALA A 39 34.17 -12.17 34.15
N THR A 40 33.38 -12.96 33.43
CA THR A 40 31.91 -13.02 33.62
C THR A 40 31.55 -13.62 34.95
N ALA A 41 32.22 -14.72 35.36
CA ALA A 41 32.04 -15.35 36.66
C ALA A 41 32.38 -14.37 37.81
N LYS A 42 33.54 -13.67 37.71
CA LYS A 42 33.93 -12.63 38.66
C LYS A 42 32.86 -11.53 38.80
N ARG A 43 32.41 -10.98 37.69
CA ARG A 43 31.40 -9.91 37.68
C ARG A 43 30.11 -10.32 38.39
N TRP A 44 29.64 -11.53 38.21
CA TRP A 44 28.42 -12.01 38.86
C TRP A 44 28.65 -12.36 40.31
N ALA A 45 29.81 -12.92 40.67
CA ALA A 45 30.20 -13.18 42.06
C ALA A 45 30.32 -11.86 42.87
N ASP A 46 30.98 -10.84 42.32
CA ASP A 46 31.13 -9.54 42.96
C ASP A 46 29.76 -8.85 43.18
N ARG A 47 28.85 -8.94 42.19
CA ARG A 47 27.50 -8.40 42.33
C ARG A 47 26.65 -9.16 43.37
N TYR A 48 26.78 -10.47 43.42
CA TYR A 48 26.12 -11.32 44.40
C TYR A 48 26.62 -11.00 45.83
N ARG A 49 27.94 -10.90 46.00
CA ARG A 49 28.55 -10.51 47.30
C ARG A 49 28.08 -9.13 47.76
N ALA A 50 27.86 -8.22 46.82
CA ALA A 50 27.37 -6.88 47.11
C ALA A 50 25.84 -6.81 47.26
N GLY A 51 25.10 -7.92 47.27
CA GLY A 51 23.65 -7.97 47.39
C GLY A 51 22.88 -7.32 46.19
N GLN A 52 23.55 -7.15 45.04
CA GLN A 52 22.96 -6.49 43.88
C GLN A 52 22.11 -7.46 43.07
N VAL A 53 21.09 -6.89 42.39
CA VAL A 53 20.21 -7.65 41.47
C VAL A 53 21.04 -8.21 40.31
N LEU A 54 20.87 -9.52 40.02
CA LEU A 54 21.63 -10.25 39.00
C LEU A 54 20.98 -10.19 37.60
N THR A 55 20.15 -9.18 37.35
CA THR A 55 19.60 -8.89 36.01
C THR A 55 20.55 -8.02 35.21
N ASP A 56 20.31 -7.97 33.88
CA ASP A 56 21.10 -7.09 33.03
C ASP A 56 20.85 -5.62 33.36
N ARG A 57 21.90 -4.82 33.37
CA ARG A 57 21.79 -3.38 33.45
C ARG A 57 21.41 -2.84 32.10
N SER A 58 20.67 -1.71 32.05
CA SER A 58 20.40 -1.03 30.80
C SER A 58 21.70 -0.62 30.10
N SER A 59 21.83 -1.01 28.83
CA SER A 59 22.94 -0.57 27.97
C SER A 59 22.71 0.82 27.40
N ARG A 60 21.58 1.45 27.73
CA ARG A 60 21.24 2.79 27.24
C ARG A 60 22.20 3.83 27.83
N PRO A 61 22.85 4.66 26.99
CA PRO A 61 23.73 5.71 27.47
C PRO A 61 22.99 6.64 28.43
N THR A 62 23.61 6.99 29.54
CA THR A 62 23.09 7.96 30.52
C THR A 62 23.10 9.39 29.98
N ARG A 63 24.03 9.68 29.06
CA ARG A 63 24.13 10.96 28.35
C ARG A 63 23.94 10.76 26.85
N SER A 64 23.19 11.65 26.23
CA SER A 64 23.00 11.73 24.78
C SER A 64 23.28 13.16 24.32
N PRO A 65 24.55 13.50 24.00
CA PRO A 65 24.94 14.88 23.66
C PRO A 65 24.15 15.47 22.49
N ALA A 66 23.77 14.63 21.50
CA ALA A 66 22.99 15.06 20.33
C ALA A 66 21.47 15.15 20.59
N ARG A 67 21.02 14.92 21.82
CA ARG A 67 19.61 15.06 22.16
C ARG A 67 19.24 16.55 22.26
N LEU A 68 18.10 16.92 21.67
CA LEU A 68 17.56 18.26 21.81
C LEU A 68 17.32 18.65 23.28
N PRO A 69 17.57 19.94 23.64
CA PRO A 69 17.21 20.45 24.95
C PRO A 69 15.70 20.24 25.24
N ARG A 70 15.36 19.93 26.48
CA ARG A 70 13.97 19.73 26.90
C ARG A 70 13.05 20.91 26.56
N ARG A 71 13.59 22.15 26.59
CA ARG A 71 12.86 23.35 26.19
C ARG A 71 12.41 23.28 24.72
N THR A 72 13.27 22.80 23.83
CA THR A 72 12.95 22.65 22.40
C THR A 72 11.95 21.49 22.19
N GLU A 73 12.13 20.35 22.88
CA GLU A 73 11.16 19.26 22.83
C GLU A 73 9.75 19.75 23.27
N ARG A 74 9.67 20.51 24.37
CA ARG A 74 8.40 21.11 24.83
C ARG A 74 7.78 22.05 23.80
N ARG A 75 8.56 22.88 23.12
CA ARG A 75 8.07 23.75 22.03
C ARG A 75 7.47 22.94 20.89
N ILE A 76 8.12 21.85 20.49
CA ILE A 76 7.62 20.92 19.44
C ILE A 76 6.25 20.36 19.87
N ILE A 77 6.16 19.84 21.08
CA ILE A 77 4.92 19.27 21.62
C ILE A 77 3.82 20.32 21.71
N ASN A 78 4.13 21.50 22.24
CA ASN A 78 3.18 22.61 22.33
C ASN A 78 2.62 23.00 20.96
N LEU A 79 3.47 23.20 19.96
CA LEU A 79 3.04 23.52 18.58
C LEU A 79 2.17 22.39 18.00
N ARG A 80 2.50 21.12 18.31
CA ARG A 80 1.68 19.97 17.92
C ARG A 80 0.30 20.00 18.56
N CYS A 81 0.21 20.28 19.84
CA CYS A 81 -1.07 20.29 20.60
C CYS A 81 -1.92 21.51 20.27
N THR A 82 -1.33 22.70 20.31
CA THR A 82 -2.07 23.97 20.18
C THR A 82 -2.38 24.34 18.75
N ARG A 83 -1.40 24.18 17.84
CA ARG A 83 -1.54 24.55 16.43
C ARG A 83 -1.88 23.39 15.51
N ARG A 84 -1.80 22.13 16.01
CA ARG A 84 -2.01 20.91 15.24
C ARG A 84 -1.17 20.85 13.96
N TRP A 85 0.08 21.29 14.09
CA TRP A 85 1.00 21.32 12.97
C TRP A 85 1.67 19.96 12.75
N GLY A 86 1.87 19.61 11.47
CA GLY A 86 2.65 18.45 11.07
C GLY A 86 4.16 18.67 11.26
N PRO A 87 4.96 17.57 11.25
CA PRO A 87 6.41 17.64 11.47
C PRO A 87 7.13 18.64 10.58
N HIS A 88 6.73 18.74 9.31
CA HIS A 88 7.33 19.68 8.36
C HIS A 88 7.15 21.15 8.78
N ARG A 89 5.90 21.55 9.10
CA ARG A 89 5.61 22.94 9.48
C ARG A 89 6.30 23.32 10.79
N ILE A 90 6.36 22.39 11.76
CA ILE A 90 7.09 22.60 13.03
C ILE A 90 8.60 22.75 12.74
N ALA A 91 9.15 21.91 11.85
CA ALA A 91 10.56 21.94 11.47
C ALA A 91 10.94 23.29 10.85
N TYR A 92 10.17 23.77 9.89
CA TYR A 92 10.38 25.10 9.28
C TYR A 92 10.28 26.23 10.29
N HIS A 93 9.27 26.18 11.17
CA HIS A 93 9.07 27.22 12.17
C HIS A 93 10.18 27.30 13.23
N LEU A 94 10.78 26.15 13.57
CA LEU A 94 11.83 26.09 14.60
C LEU A 94 13.25 26.06 14.04
N GLY A 95 13.42 26.00 12.72
CA GLY A 95 14.72 25.90 12.06
C GLY A 95 15.46 24.60 12.35
N ILE A 96 14.74 23.47 12.55
CA ILE A 96 15.33 22.17 12.88
C ILE A 96 14.92 21.10 11.86
N PRO A 97 15.72 20.04 11.66
CA PRO A 97 15.40 18.99 10.71
C PRO A 97 14.06 18.30 11.01
N ARG A 98 13.25 18.03 9.97
CA ARG A 98 11.98 17.31 10.08
C ARG A 98 12.11 15.96 10.78
N SER A 99 13.18 15.21 10.48
CA SER A 99 13.44 13.90 11.09
C SER A 99 13.63 14.00 12.61
N THR A 100 14.21 15.11 13.08
CA THR A 100 14.38 15.38 14.51
C THR A 100 13.03 15.68 15.16
N VAL A 101 12.19 16.49 14.52
CA VAL A 101 10.81 16.75 14.99
C VAL A 101 10.01 15.43 15.04
N GLY A 102 10.07 14.60 13.99
CA GLY A 102 9.42 13.30 13.95
C GLY A 102 9.83 12.42 15.13
N ARG A 103 11.14 12.25 15.35
CA ARG A 103 11.65 11.46 16.50
C ARG A 103 11.21 11.97 17.85
N VAL A 104 11.05 13.28 18.03
CA VAL A 104 10.49 13.85 19.28
C VAL A 104 9.03 13.47 19.40
N LEU A 105 8.21 13.68 18.37
CA LEU A 105 6.80 13.34 18.38
C LEU A 105 6.57 11.84 18.66
N ASP A 106 7.36 10.96 18.05
CA ASP A 106 7.30 9.50 18.26
C ASP A 106 7.71 9.14 19.70
N ARG A 107 8.77 9.75 20.23
CA ARG A 107 9.22 9.53 21.62
C ARG A 107 8.14 9.89 22.66
N TYR A 108 7.40 10.92 22.40
CA TYR A 108 6.27 11.35 23.26
C TYR A 108 4.95 10.71 22.86
N GLN A 109 5.00 9.71 21.95
CA GLN A 109 3.82 8.96 21.48
C GLN A 109 2.67 9.87 21.02
N MET A 110 3.03 11.00 20.38
CA MET A 110 2.04 11.95 19.89
C MET A 110 1.24 11.34 18.73
N PRO A 111 -0.10 11.35 18.78
CA PRO A 111 -0.93 10.74 17.77
C PRO A 111 -0.74 11.45 16.42
N LEU A 112 -0.91 10.68 15.33
CA LEU A 112 -0.90 11.24 13.97
C LEU A 112 -2.06 12.24 13.81
N LEU A 113 -1.84 13.34 13.07
CA LEU A 113 -2.91 14.32 12.83
C LEU A 113 -4.13 13.72 12.14
N ALA A 114 -3.93 12.68 11.33
CA ALA A 114 -5.04 11.95 10.71
C ALA A 114 -5.96 11.25 11.72
N ASN A 115 -5.48 11.02 12.95
CA ASN A 115 -6.20 10.35 14.01
C ASN A 115 -6.68 11.33 15.11
N ILE A 116 -6.66 12.62 14.81
CA ILE A 116 -7.11 13.68 15.74
C ILE A 116 -8.22 14.48 15.06
N ASP A 117 -9.27 14.77 15.80
CA ASP A 117 -10.27 15.75 15.38
C ASP A 117 -9.66 17.15 15.36
N GLN A 118 -9.82 17.86 14.25
CA GLN A 118 -9.18 19.15 14.03
C GLN A 118 -9.75 20.26 14.92
N ALA A 119 -11.02 20.16 15.30
CA ALA A 119 -11.67 21.16 16.13
C ALA A 119 -11.39 20.95 17.62
N THR A 120 -11.54 19.72 18.10
CA THR A 120 -11.45 19.41 19.54
C THR A 120 -10.05 18.96 19.98
N GLY A 121 -9.23 18.40 19.07
CA GLY A 121 -7.93 17.80 19.39
C GLY A 121 -8.04 16.40 19.99
N LEU A 122 -9.25 15.89 20.14
CA LEU A 122 -9.49 14.56 20.67
C LEU A 122 -9.12 13.48 19.66
N PRO A 123 -8.68 12.28 20.11
CA PRO A 123 -8.41 11.16 19.22
C PRO A 123 -9.69 10.74 18.47
N VAL A 124 -9.61 10.68 17.15
CA VAL A 124 -10.67 10.11 16.31
C VAL A 124 -10.32 8.67 16.02
N ARG A 125 -11.11 7.77 16.55
CA ARG A 125 -11.02 6.35 16.19
C ARG A 125 -11.65 6.17 14.82
N ARG A 126 -10.86 6.29 13.73
CA ARG A 126 -11.32 5.90 12.41
C ARG A 126 -11.44 4.38 12.38
N PRO A 127 -12.63 3.82 12.21
CA PRO A 127 -12.74 2.37 12.05
C PRO A 127 -11.91 1.97 10.85
N LYS A 128 -11.04 0.97 11.03
CA LYS A 128 -10.32 0.38 9.88
C LYS A 128 -11.39 -0.11 8.90
N PRO A 129 -11.33 0.28 7.62
CA PRO A 129 -12.29 -0.22 6.64
C PRO A 129 -12.27 -1.74 6.68
N LYS A 130 -13.43 -2.34 6.88
CA LYS A 130 -13.55 -3.80 6.84
C LYS A 130 -13.24 -4.22 5.40
N ARG A 131 -12.12 -4.91 5.23
CA ARG A 131 -11.79 -5.54 3.96
C ARG A 131 -12.76 -6.70 3.78
N TYR A 132 -13.62 -6.61 2.78
CA TYR A 132 -14.42 -7.73 2.35
C TYR A 132 -13.77 -8.38 1.12
N GLU A 133 -13.90 -9.66 1.03
CA GLU A 133 -13.51 -10.47 -0.12
C GLU A 133 -14.54 -11.58 -0.23
N VAL A 134 -15.04 -11.80 -1.44
CA VAL A 134 -15.99 -12.87 -1.68
C VAL A 134 -15.30 -14.23 -1.68
N GLY A 135 -16.05 -15.29 -1.36
CA GLY A 135 -15.49 -16.61 -1.11
C GLY A 135 -15.01 -17.37 -2.36
N ARG A 136 -15.45 -16.98 -3.58
CA ARG A 136 -15.12 -17.67 -4.83
C ARG A 136 -15.05 -16.73 -6.03
N PRO A 137 -14.29 -17.09 -7.09
CA PRO A 137 -14.28 -16.36 -8.34
C PRO A 137 -15.68 -16.23 -8.95
N GLY A 138 -15.93 -15.12 -9.61
CA GLY A 138 -17.21 -14.80 -10.27
C GLY A 138 -18.36 -14.44 -9.33
N GLN A 139 -18.21 -14.59 -8.01
CA GLN A 139 -19.25 -14.17 -7.08
C GLN A 139 -19.49 -12.66 -7.10
N LEU A 140 -18.47 -11.87 -7.42
CA LEU A 140 -18.56 -10.44 -7.63
C LEU A 140 -17.45 -9.97 -8.56
N VAL A 141 -17.82 -9.31 -9.64
CA VAL A 141 -16.89 -8.63 -10.56
C VAL A 141 -17.08 -7.13 -10.44
N HIS A 142 -15.98 -6.41 -10.23
CA HIS A 142 -15.97 -4.93 -10.19
C HIS A 142 -15.76 -4.39 -11.60
N VAL A 143 -16.64 -3.50 -12.05
CA VAL A 143 -16.55 -2.87 -13.36
C VAL A 143 -16.41 -1.36 -13.20
N ASP A 144 -15.51 -0.78 -13.98
CA ASP A 144 -15.18 0.65 -13.95
C ASP A 144 -14.63 1.14 -15.27
N ILE A 145 -14.72 2.44 -15.51
CA ILE A 145 -14.12 3.11 -16.69
C ILE A 145 -13.10 4.12 -16.21
N LYS A 146 -11.86 3.96 -16.67
CA LYS A 146 -10.77 4.90 -16.39
C LYS A 146 -10.51 5.77 -17.61
N LYS A 147 -10.70 7.08 -17.46
CA LYS A 147 -10.29 8.06 -18.47
C LYS A 147 -8.78 8.27 -18.41
N GLN A 148 -8.11 8.05 -19.54
CA GLN A 148 -6.67 8.21 -19.67
C GLN A 148 -6.37 9.24 -20.74
N GLY A 149 -5.70 10.33 -20.39
CA GLY A 149 -5.31 11.36 -21.35
C GLY A 149 -4.41 10.78 -22.45
N ARG A 150 -4.67 11.15 -23.70
CA ARG A 150 -3.89 10.74 -24.87
C ARG A 150 -2.48 11.35 -24.85
N ILE A 151 -1.54 10.64 -25.40
CA ILE A 151 -0.17 11.09 -25.62
C ILE A 151 -0.10 11.62 -27.05
N PRO A 152 0.36 12.88 -27.28
CA PRO A 152 0.57 13.38 -28.62
C PRO A 152 1.71 12.65 -29.34
N ASP A 153 1.65 12.61 -30.66
CA ASP A 153 2.74 12.09 -31.47
C ASP A 153 4.02 12.88 -31.20
N GLY A 154 5.13 12.18 -31.11
CA GLY A 154 6.41 12.69 -30.64
C GLY A 154 6.53 12.75 -29.11
N GLY A 155 5.50 12.33 -28.38
CA GLY A 155 5.47 12.33 -26.92
C GLY A 155 5.06 13.68 -26.33
N GLY A 156 5.06 13.78 -25.01
CA GLY A 156 4.74 15.01 -24.30
C GLY A 156 5.92 15.43 -23.41
N TRP A 157 5.63 16.26 -22.41
CA TRP A 157 6.63 16.75 -21.47
C TRP A 157 7.47 15.65 -20.77
N ARG A 158 6.97 14.43 -20.70
CA ARG A 158 7.72 13.29 -20.12
C ARG A 158 8.85 12.81 -21.00
N VAL A 159 8.73 12.99 -22.33
CA VAL A 159 9.78 12.65 -23.30
C VAL A 159 10.77 13.80 -23.43
N HIS A 160 10.27 15.04 -23.54
CA HIS A 160 11.08 16.20 -23.89
C HIS A 160 11.55 17.02 -22.68
N GLY A 161 11.05 16.74 -21.49
CA GLY A 161 11.23 17.60 -20.31
C GLY A 161 10.20 18.74 -20.27
N ARG A 162 9.71 19.03 -19.08
CA ARG A 162 8.71 20.09 -18.87
C ARG A 162 9.29 21.45 -19.19
N GLY A 163 8.60 22.23 -20.04
CA GLY A 163 9.00 23.57 -20.44
C GLY A 163 10.13 23.61 -21.48
N SER A 164 10.54 22.49 -22.07
CA SER A 164 11.46 22.46 -23.22
C SER A 164 10.83 23.10 -24.46
N ALA A 165 11.65 23.47 -25.46
CA ALA A 165 11.15 23.99 -26.73
C ALA A 165 10.19 23.00 -27.40
N ALA A 166 10.54 21.72 -27.42
CA ALA A 166 9.70 20.65 -27.99
C ALA A 166 8.36 20.50 -27.23
N ASP A 167 8.36 20.56 -25.88
CA ASP A 167 7.13 20.51 -25.08
C ASP A 167 6.21 21.71 -25.38
N ARG A 168 6.77 22.92 -25.52
CA ARG A 168 6.01 24.12 -25.90
C ARG A 168 5.43 24.00 -27.32
N THR A 169 6.23 23.53 -28.28
CA THR A 169 5.78 23.32 -29.67
C THR A 169 4.65 22.28 -29.72
N ALA A 170 4.81 21.16 -29.03
CA ALA A 170 3.77 20.14 -28.89
C ALA A 170 2.49 20.67 -28.21
N GLY A 171 2.65 21.58 -27.22
CA GLY A 171 1.55 22.28 -26.58
C GLY A 171 0.76 23.16 -27.58
N VAL A 172 1.45 23.98 -28.35
CA VAL A 172 0.83 24.85 -29.38
C VAL A 172 0.14 24.01 -30.46
N ALA A 173 0.77 22.94 -30.95
CA ALA A 173 0.19 22.03 -31.94
C ALA A 173 -1.10 21.38 -31.41
N ARG A 174 -1.12 20.91 -30.17
CA ARG A 174 -2.32 20.37 -29.50
C ARG A 174 -3.45 21.41 -29.41
N ASP A 175 -3.10 22.65 -29.07
CA ASP A 175 -4.10 23.71 -28.92
C ASP A 175 -4.70 24.11 -30.27
N ARG A 176 -3.87 24.16 -31.32
CA ARG A 176 -4.33 24.40 -32.70
C ARG A 176 -5.27 23.28 -33.16
N ALA A 177 -4.87 22.01 -33.02
CA ALA A 177 -5.66 20.86 -33.41
C ALA A 177 -6.99 20.76 -32.61
N ALA A 178 -6.98 21.13 -31.32
CA ALA A 178 -8.21 21.19 -30.53
C ALA A 178 -9.19 22.26 -31.02
N ARG A 179 -8.70 23.39 -31.50
CA ARG A 179 -9.53 24.46 -32.07
C ARG A 179 -10.09 24.09 -33.44
N SER A 180 -9.35 23.34 -34.26
CA SER A 180 -9.81 22.87 -35.57
C SER A 180 -10.72 21.64 -35.51
N GLY A 181 -10.99 21.09 -34.33
CA GLY A 181 -11.78 19.88 -34.18
C GLY A 181 -11.12 18.60 -34.72
N ALA A 182 -9.82 18.62 -34.99
CA ALA A 182 -9.11 17.48 -35.56
C ALA A 182 -9.18 16.25 -34.63
N PRO A 183 -9.57 15.07 -35.16
CA PRO A 183 -9.61 13.85 -34.36
C PRO A 183 -8.24 13.50 -33.77
N GLY A 184 -8.19 13.12 -32.50
CA GLY A 184 -7.00 12.56 -31.85
C GLY A 184 -6.02 13.55 -31.22
N SER A 185 -6.17 14.87 -31.42
CA SER A 185 -5.25 15.90 -30.91
C SER A 185 -5.37 16.18 -29.42
N ARG A 186 -6.56 16.12 -28.88
CA ARG A 186 -6.90 16.16 -27.45
C ARG A 186 -7.97 15.11 -27.15
N GLY A 187 -8.04 14.68 -25.91
CA GLY A 187 -9.08 13.78 -25.47
C GLY A 187 -8.54 12.67 -24.60
N TYR A 188 -9.41 11.70 -24.42
CA TYR A 188 -9.15 10.57 -23.56
C TYR A 188 -9.26 9.28 -24.36
N ARG A 189 -8.52 8.25 -23.92
CA ARG A 189 -8.88 6.86 -24.11
C ARG A 189 -9.67 6.41 -22.89
N TYR A 190 -10.60 5.53 -23.11
CA TYR A 190 -11.49 5.00 -22.09
C TYR A 190 -11.13 3.55 -21.84
N LEU A 191 -10.51 3.30 -20.69
CA LEU A 191 -10.14 1.95 -20.32
C LEU A 191 -11.29 1.36 -19.51
N HIS A 192 -11.95 0.40 -20.10
CA HIS A 192 -13.01 -0.37 -19.46
C HIS A 192 -12.39 -1.57 -18.76
N HIS A 193 -12.73 -1.76 -17.50
CA HIS A 193 -12.15 -2.81 -16.65
C HIS A 193 -13.24 -3.65 -16.01
N ALA A 194 -13.02 -4.96 -15.97
CA ALA A 194 -13.79 -5.92 -15.18
C ALA A 194 -12.79 -6.74 -14.35
N VAL A 195 -12.85 -6.62 -13.03
CA VAL A 195 -11.89 -7.25 -12.11
C VAL A 195 -12.64 -8.15 -11.14
N ASP A 196 -12.32 -9.42 -11.11
CA ASP A 196 -12.92 -10.35 -10.15
C ASP A 196 -12.47 -10.04 -8.72
N ASP A 197 -13.42 -10.00 -7.79
CA ASP A 197 -13.16 -9.64 -6.39
C ASP A 197 -12.30 -10.69 -5.68
N HIS A 198 -12.44 -11.96 -6.01
CA HIS A 198 -11.73 -13.05 -5.36
C HIS A 198 -10.33 -13.26 -5.93
N SER A 199 -10.26 -13.57 -7.23
CA SER A 199 -8.99 -13.92 -7.89
C SER A 199 -8.13 -12.73 -8.26
N ARG A 200 -8.72 -11.55 -8.47
CA ARG A 200 -8.10 -10.36 -9.07
C ARG A 200 -7.83 -10.48 -10.57
N VAL A 201 -8.27 -11.56 -11.21
CA VAL A 201 -8.22 -11.66 -12.68
C VAL A 201 -8.96 -10.48 -13.28
N ALA A 202 -8.35 -9.85 -14.26
CA ALA A 202 -8.86 -8.67 -14.91
C ALA A 202 -9.06 -8.90 -16.42
N TYR A 203 -10.22 -8.54 -16.91
CA TYR A 203 -10.45 -8.27 -18.32
C TYR A 203 -10.47 -6.78 -18.55
N SER A 204 -9.82 -6.30 -19.58
CA SER A 204 -9.75 -4.87 -19.83
C SER A 204 -9.51 -4.53 -21.28
N GLU A 205 -10.17 -3.48 -21.75
CA GLU A 205 -10.08 -2.96 -23.12
C GLU A 205 -9.87 -1.45 -23.14
N ILE A 206 -9.16 -0.97 -24.15
CA ILE A 206 -9.04 0.45 -24.48
C ILE A 206 -10.07 0.76 -25.56
N LEU A 207 -11.05 1.58 -25.21
CA LEU A 207 -12.17 1.95 -26.10
C LEU A 207 -12.22 3.46 -26.33
N ASP A 208 -13.04 3.90 -27.26
CA ASP A 208 -13.08 5.30 -27.71
C ASP A 208 -14.00 6.18 -26.86
N ASP A 209 -14.96 5.59 -26.15
CA ASP A 209 -15.93 6.32 -25.35
C ASP A 209 -16.44 5.55 -24.11
N GLU A 210 -17.31 6.19 -23.35
CA GLU A 210 -18.00 5.63 -22.18
C GLU A 210 -19.53 5.55 -22.40
N ARG A 211 -19.98 5.42 -23.66
CA ARG A 211 -21.39 5.35 -23.97
C ARG A 211 -22.02 4.05 -23.48
N LYS A 212 -23.34 4.06 -23.35
CA LYS A 212 -24.08 2.88 -22.84
C LYS A 212 -23.93 1.65 -23.74
N GLU A 213 -23.89 1.86 -25.07
CA GLU A 213 -23.68 0.82 -26.07
C GLU A 213 -22.30 0.19 -25.90
N THR A 214 -21.27 1.01 -25.74
CA THR A 214 -19.89 0.60 -25.53
C THR A 214 -19.72 -0.15 -24.22
N ALA A 215 -20.33 0.34 -23.13
CA ALA A 215 -20.27 -0.30 -21.81
C ALA A 215 -21.00 -1.65 -21.81
N ALA A 216 -22.16 -1.77 -22.45
CA ALA A 216 -22.88 -3.03 -22.57
C ALA A 216 -22.14 -4.05 -23.44
N GLY A 217 -21.58 -3.60 -24.59
CA GLY A 217 -20.76 -4.45 -25.45
C GLY A 217 -19.48 -4.94 -24.74
N PHE A 218 -18.79 -4.05 -24.05
CA PHE A 218 -17.65 -4.42 -23.20
C PHE A 218 -18.03 -5.49 -22.18
N TRP A 219 -19.16 -5.31 -21.47
CA TRP A 219 -19.57 -6.30 -20.47
C TRP A 219 -19.84 -7.69 -21.07
N ARG A 220 -20.50 -7.77 -22.23
CA ARG A 220 -20.72 -9.05 -22.89
C ARG A 220 -19.41 -9.78 -23.20
N ARG A 221 -18.39 -9.07 -23.70
CA ARG A 221 -17.06 -9.65 -23.96
C ARG A 221 -16.34 -10.02 -22.69
N ALA A 222 -16.42 -9.19 -21.65
CA ALA A 222 -15.86 -9.50 -20.35
C ALA A 222 -16.47 -10.76 -19.73
N ASN A 223 -17.79 -10.92 -19.83
CA ASN A 223 -18.48 -12.11 -19.33
C ASN A 223 -18.07 -13.36 -20.11
N ALA A 224 -17.92 -13.29 -21.43
CA ALA A 224 -17.39 -14.38 -22.25
C ALA A 224 -15.97 -14.77 -21.83
N PHE A 225 -15.07 -13.77 -21.64
CA PHE A 225 -13.72 -14.01 -21.12
C PHE A 225 -13.74 -14.75 -19.78
N PHE A 226 -14.56 -14.34 -18.83
CA PHE A 226 -14.65 -15.04 -17.54
C PHE A 226 -15.16 -16.48 -17.71
N ALA A 227 -16.13 -16.69 -18.57
CA ALA A 227 -16.66 -18.02 -18.87
C ALA A 227 -15.62 -18.96 -19.49
N GLU A 228 -14.81 -18.46 -20.44
CA GLU A 228 -13.69 -19.19 -21.06
C GLU A 228 -12.64 -19.61 -20.00
N HIS A 229 -12.49 -18.84 -18.93
CA HIS A 229 -11.62 -19.17 -17.82
C HIS A 229 -12.33 -19.99 -16.70
N GLY A 230 -13.50 -20.55 -16.97
CA GLY A 230 -14.25 -21.36 -16.01
C GLY A 230 -14.89 -20.56 -14.86
N VAL A 231 -14.97 -19.24 -14.99
CA VAL A 231 -15.52 -18.34 -13.96
C VAL A 231 -16.94 -17.93 -14.34
N ARG A 232 -17.93 -18.48 -13.61
CA ARG A 232 -19.33 -18.04 -13.75
C ARG A 232 -19.58 -16.79 -12.92
N VAL A 233 -19.86 -15.68 -13.59
CA VAL A 233 -20.19 -14.41 -12.91
C VAL A 233 -21.62 -14.43 -12.40
N THR A 234 -21.84 -14.07 -11.12
CA THR A 234 -23.16 -14.05 -10.49
C THR A 234 -23.60 -12.65 -10.07
N ALA A 235 -22.65 -11.72 -9.88
CA ALA A 235 -22.95 -10.31 -9.58
C ALA A 235 -21.88 -9.40 -10.15
N VAL A 236 -22.31 -8.21 -10.56
CA VAL A 236 -21.45 -7.11 -11.02
C VAL A 236 -21.64 -5.92 -10.12
N MET A 237 -20.53 -5.26 -9.76
CA MET A 237 -20.52 -4.00 -9.03
C MET A 237 -19.97 -2.89 -9.92
N THR A 238 -20.75 -1.81 -10.04
CA THR A 238 -20.35 -0.59 -10.76
C THR A 238 -20.46 0.62 -9.84
N ASP A 239 -19.90 1.73 -10.26
CA ASP A 239 -20.28 3.04 -9.74
C ASP A 239 -21.68 3.45 -10.26
N ASN A 240 -22.06 4.73 -10.04
CA ASN A 240 -23.33 5.29 -10.51
C ASN A 240 -23.19 6.03 -11.83
N GLY A 241 -22.19 5.73 -12.65
CA GLY A 241 -21.99 6.30 -13.98
C GLY A 241 -23.24 6.16 -14.88
N SER A 242 -23.48 7.12 -15.75
CA SER A 242 -24.67 7.15 -16.61
C SER A 242 -24.77 5.92 -17.50
N CYS A 243 -23.66 5.44 -18.05
CA CYS A 243 -23.62 4.23 -18.89
C CYS A 243 -24.10 2.99 -18.15
N TYR A 244 -23.75 2.84 -16.87
CA TYR A 244 -24.15 1.69 -16.02
C TYR A 244 -25.59 1.79 -15.49
N ARG A 245 -26.19 2.98 -15.56
CA ARG A 245 -27.59 3.19 -15.18
C ARG A 245 -28.55 2.97 -16.35
N SER A 246 -28.03 2.75 -17.54
CA SER A 246 -28.82 2.56 -18.75
C SER A 246 -29.57 1.23 -18.76
N THR A 247 -30.74 1.21 -19.43
CA THR A 247 -31.51 -0.01 -19.67
C THR A 247 -30.69 -1.05 -20.42
N MET A 248 -29.93 -0.63 -21.42
CA MET A 248 -29.06 -1.50 -22.24
C MET A 248 -28.03 -2.25 -21.43
N PHE A 249 -27.41 -1.59 -20.41
CA PHE A 249 -26.46 -2.26 -19.53
C PHE A 249 -27.18 -3.22 -18.56
N ALA A 250 -28.36 -2.83 -18.08
CA ALA A 250 -29.18 -3.70 -17.24
C ALA A 250 -29.64 -4.96 -17.99
N GLU A 251 -30.06 -4.82 -19.24
CA GLU A 251 -30.41 -5.94 -20.12
C GLU A 251 -29.22 -6.87 -20.35
N ALA A 252 -28.05 -6.32 -20.68
CA ALA A 252 -26.83 -7.12 -20.86
C ALA A 252 -26.43 -7.94 -19.62
N LEU A 253 -26.81 -7.50 -18.43
CA LEU A 253 -26.64 -8.28 -17.19
C LEU A 253 -27.75 -9.30 -16.99
N ALA A 254 -29.01 -8.92 -17.27
CA ALA A 254 -30.18 -9.75 -17.10
C ALA A 254 -30.16 -10.96 -18.03
N ASP A 255 -29.76 -10.79 -19.30
CA ASP A 255 -29.59 -11.86 -20.30
C ASP A 255 -28.67 -12.98 -19.81
N ALA A 256 -27.71 -12.65 -18.96
CA ALA A 256 -26.78 -13.61 -18.35
C ALA A 256 -27.19 -14.02 -16.90
N GLY A 257 -28.33 -13.57 -16.39
CA GLY A 257 -28.80 -13.86 -15.03
C GLY A 257 -27.94 -13.25 -13.93
N ILE A 258 -27.27 -12.11 -14.22
CA ILE A 258 -26.27 -11.49 -13.34
C ILE A 258 -26.90 -10.35 -12.53
N LYS A 259 -26.66 -10.35 -11.22
CA LYS A 259 -27.17 -9.32 -10.31
C LYS A 259 -26.33 -8.03 -10.43
N HIS A 260 -26.99 -6.90 -10.71
CA HIS A 260 -26.34 -5.58 -10.69
C HIS A 260 -26.31 -5.00 -9.28
N LYS A 261 -25.10 -4.70 -8.76
CA LYS A 261 -24.88 -3.97 -7.50
C LYS A 261 -24.27 -2.62 -7.84
N LYS A 262 -24.83 -1.56 -7.28
CA LYS A 262 -24.28 -0.19 -7.42
C LYS A 262 -23.63 0.23 -6.12
N THR A 263 -22.55 1.02 -6.21
CA THR A 263 -21.92 1.63 -5.03
C THR A 263 -22.90 2.57 -4.35
N LYS A 264 -22.90 2.59 -3.02
CA LYS A 264 -23.70 3.57 -2.27
C LYS A 264 -23.12 4.97 -2.50
N PRO A 265 -23.97 6.00 -2.59
CA PRO A 265 -23.52 7.39 -2.67
C PRO A 265 -22.53 7.68 -1.53
N TYR A 266 -21.48 8.45 -1.82
CA TYR A 266 -20.41 8.84 -0.89
C TYR A 266 -19.61 7.67 -0.25
N ARG A 267 -19.71 6.45 -0.79
CA ARG A 267 -18.92 5.28 -0.37
C ARG A 267 -18.18 4.63 -1.54
N PRO A 268 -17.27 5.34 -2.20
CA PRO A 268 -16.50 4.81 -3.34
C PRO A 268 -15.65 3.58 -2.95
N GLN A 269 -15.33 3.44 -1.67
CA GLN A 269 -14.54 2.33 -1.12
C GLN A 269 -15.11 0.94 -1.44
N THR A 270 -16.38 0.84 -1.80
CA THR A 270 -17.01 -0.42 -2.21
C THR A 270 -16.48 -0.93 -3.54
N ASN A 271 -15.99 -0.06 -4.44
CA ASN A 271 -15.34 -0.44 -5.71
C ASN A 271 -13.79 -0.52 -5.61
N GLY A 272 -13.27 -0.70 -4.40
CA GLY A 272 -11.83 -0.60 -4.10
C GLY A 272 -10.92 -1.59 -4.84
N LYS A 273 -11.47 -2.68 -5.42
CA LYS A 273 -10.65 -3.65 -6.17
C LYS A 273 -10.25 -3.09 -7.53
N VAL A 274 -11.22 -2.53 -8.27
CA VAL A 274 -10.92 -1.89 -9.56
C VAL A 274 -10.15 -0.57 -9.38
N GLU A 275 -10.41 0.20 -8.31
CA GLU A 275 -9.58 1.35 -7.98
C GLU A 275 -8.12 0.97 -7.74
N ARG A 276 -7.87 -0.15 -7.07
CA ARG A 276 -6.52 -0.68 -6.87
C ARG A 276 -5.91 -1.16 -8.18
N PHE A 277 -6.69 -1.80 -9.05
CA PHE A 277 -6.27 -2.15 -10.40
C PHE A 277 -5.84 -0.90 -11.17
N ASN A 278 -6.65 0.16 -11.17
CA ASN A 278 -6.35 1.44 -11.81
C ASN A 278 -5.03 2.07 -11.32
N ARG A 279 -4.72 1.96 -10.03
CA ARG A 279 -3.41 2.43 -9.49
C ARG A 279 -2.24 1.60 -10.03
N THR A 280 -2.41 0.28 -10.09
CA THR A 280 -1.38 -0.62 -10.61
C THR A 280 -1.16 -0.36 -12.10
N LEU A 281 -2.24 -0.26 -12.88
CA LEU A 281 -2.21 0.09 -14.29
C LEU A 281 -1.50 1.43 -14.53
N ALA A 282 -1.81 2.45 -13.73
CA ALA A 282 -1.16 3.75 -13.86
C ALA A 282 0.35 3.67 -13.61
N ALA A 283 0.79 2.94 -12.58
CA ALA A 283 2.19 2.84 -12.21
C ALA A 283 3.00 1.93 -13.13
N GLU A 284 2.42 0.81 -13.56
CA GLU A 284 3.16 -0.27 -14.22
C GLU A 284 2.96 -0.31 -15.75
N TRP A 285 2.00 0.45 -16.27
CA TRP A 285 1.76 0.59 -17.72
C TRP A 285 1.65 2.04 -18.14
N ALA A 286 0.60 2.79 -17.72
CA ALA A 286 0.29 4.10 -18.31
C ALA A 286 1.43 5.13 -18.15
N TYR A 287 2.21 5.02 -17.08
CA TYR A 287 3.34 5.88 -16.75
C TYR A 287 4.63 5.12 -16.42
N ALA A 288 4.74 3.85 -16.83
CA ALA A 288 5.91 3.02 -16.57
C ALA A 288 7.18 3.56 -17.24
N LYS A 289 7.04 4.19 -18.40
CA LYS A 289 8.10 4.88 -19.14
C LYS A 289 7.54 6.12 -19.86
N PRO A 290 8.40 7.03 -20.36
CA PRO A 290 7.98 8.06 -21.30
C PRO A 290 7.67 7.40 -22.66
N TYR A 291 6.39 7.36 -23.04
CA TYR A 291 5.98 6.90 -24.38
C TYR A 291 6.04 8.03 -25.38
N ALA A 292 6.50 7.73 -26.59
CA ALA A 292 6.61 8.71 -27.67
C ALA A 292 5.26 8.95 -28.39
N SER A 293 4.28 8.05 -28.23
CA SER A 293 2.95 8.21 -28.81
C SER A 293 1.90 7.40 -28.04
N GLU A 294 0.64 7.68 -28.33
CA GLU A 294 -0.47 6.86 -27.83
C GLU A 294 -0.41 5.43 -28.37
N ALA A 295 -0.09 5.28 -29.67
CA ALA A 295 0.04 3.98 -30.30
C ALA A 295 1.11 3.09 -29.62
N GLU A 296 2.26 3.68 -29.26
CA GLU A 296 3.30 2.95 -28.51
C GLU A 296 2.79 2.49 -27.15
N ARG A 297 2.04 3.34 -26.43
CA ARG A 297 1.46 2.98 -25.12
C ARG A 297 0.43 1.87 -25.28
N GLU A 298 -0.48 1.97 -26.25
CA GLU A 298 -1.51 0.97 -26.53
C GLU A 298 -0.90 -0.38 -26.93
N ALA A 299 0.16 -0.38 -27.76
CA ALA A 299 0.85 -1.59 -28.15
C ALA A 299 1.44 -2.37 -26.95
N ALA A 300 1.84 -1.68 -25.89
CA ALA A 300 2.35 -2.30 -24.67
C ALA A 300 1.23 -2.86 -23.75
N TYR A 301 -0.04 -2.59 -24.06
CA TYR A 301 -1.14 -2.87 -23.15
C TYR A 301 -1.43 -4.35 -22.98
N THR A 302 -1.54 -5.08 -24.06
CA THR A 302 -1.87 -6.52 -24.07
C THR A 302 -0.82 -7.34 -23.31
N ALA A 303 0.46 -7.05 -23.56
CA ALA A 303 1.56 -7.71 -22.86
C ALA A 303 1.55 -7.40 -21.35
N TRP A 304 1.24 -6.16 -20.98
CA TRP A 304 1.10 -5.78 -19.57
C TRP A 304 -0.08 -6.47 -18.89
N LEU A 305 -1.24 -6.55 -19.55
CA LEU A 305 -2.44 -7.19 -18.98
C LEU A 305 -2.21 -8.70 -18.81
N HIS A 306 -1.53 -9.34 -19.79
CA HIS A 306 -1.10 -10.73 -19.67
C HIS A 306 -0.17 -10.92 -18.47
N HIS A 307 0.86 -10.07 -18.34
CA HIS A 307 1.74 -10.10 -17.18
C HIS A 307 0.98 -9.92 -15.86
N TYR A 308 0.02 -8.98 -15.80
CA TYR A 308 -0.81 -8.74 -14.62
C TYR A 308 -1.58 -10.00 -14.20
N ASN A 309 -2.19 -10.69 -15.14
CA ASN A 309 -3.03 -11.86 -14.86
C ASN A 309 -2.22 -13.13 -14.55
N HIS A 310 -1.08 -13.35 -15.22
CA HIS A 310 -0.40 -14.65 -15.24
C HIS A 310 0.99 -14.65 -14.58
N HIS A 311 1.58 -13.50 -14.29
CA HIS A 311 2.97 -13.46 -13.80
C HIS A 311 3.18 -12.54 -12.60
N ARG A 312 2.27 -11.60 -12.37
CA ARG A 312 2.44 -10.58 -11.33
C ARG A 312 1.99 -11.08 -9.96
N PRO A 313 2.88 -11.20 -8.95
CA PRO A 313 2.47 -11.51 -7.58
C PRO A 313 1.64 -10.38 -6.96
N HIS A 314 0.52 -10.72 -6.33
CA HIS A 314 -0.37 -9.75 -5.70
C HIS A 314 -0.32 -9.86 -4.17
N THR A 315 0.17 -8.82 -3.51
CA THR A 315 0.21 -8.76 -2.03
C THR A 315 -1.19 -8.89 -1.40
N GLY A 316 -2.22 -8.46 -2.14
CA GLY A 316 -3.61 -8.53 -1.71
C GLY A 316 -4.18 -9.95 -1.63
N ILE A 317 -3.57 -10.91 -2.25
CA ILE A 317 -3.94 -12.32 -2.29
C ILE A 317 -2.77 -13.23 -1.87
N GLY A 318 -1.96 -12.76 -0.91
CA GLY A 318 -0.89 -13.56 -0.33
C GLY A 318 0.30 -13.81 -1.25
N GLY A 319 0.52 -13.00 -2.28
CA GLY A 319 1.60 -13.16 -3.25
C GLY A 319 1.26 -14.09 -4.41
N GLN A 320 0.06 -14.65 -4.45
CA GLN A 320 -0.39 -15.47 -5.58
C GLN A 320 -0.56 -14.62 -6.85
N VAL A 321 -0.52 -15.30 -7.99
CA VAL A 321 -0.86 -14.73 -9.31
C VAL A 321 -2.38 -14.83 -9.51
N PRO A 322 -3.04 -13.86 -10.14
CA PRO A 322 -4.50 -13.88 -10.32
C PRO A 322 -5.05 -15.15 -10.99
N SER A 323 -4.41 -15.61 -12.06
CA SER A 323 -4.82 -16.84 -12.79
C SER A 323 -4.79 -18.08 -11.91
N ASP A 324 -3.76 -18.24 -11.08
CA ASP A 324 -3.62 -19.42 -10.21
C ASP A 324 -4.77 -19.50 -9.20
N ARG A 325 -5.30 -18.35 -8.82
CA ARG A 325 -6.40 -18.27 -7.86
C ARG A 325 -7.79 -18.62 -8.46
N VAL A 326 -7.90 -18.65 -9.76
CA VAL A 326 -9.08 -19.17 -10.45
C VAL A 326 -9.08 -20.69 -10.46
N HIS A 327 -7.92 -21.31 -10.67
CA HIS A 327 -7.77 -22.76 -10.81
C HIS A 327 -7.60 -23.48 -9.47
N ASN A 328 -7.15 -22.81 -8.41
CA ASN A 328 -6.92 -23.40 -7.08
C ASN A 328 -8.13 -23.35 -6.14
N LEU A 329 -9.34 -23.53 -6.66
CA LEU A 329 -10.50 -23.74 -5.79
C LEU A 329 -10.51 -25.21 -5.35
N THR A 330 -10.20 -25.43 -4.07
CA THR A 330 -10.34 -26.73 -3.40
C THR A 330 -11.68 -27.38 -3.76
N GLY A 331 -11.62 -28.57 -4.36
CA GLY A 331 -12.80 -29.41 -4.61
C GLY A 331 -13.37 -29.41 -6.03
N LYS A 332 -12.68 -28.89 -7.05
CA LYS A 332 -13.15 -28.92 -8.45
C LYS A 332 -12.27 -29.70 -9.43
N TYR A 333 -11.37 -30.52 -8.95
CA TYR A 333 -10.64 -31.50 -9.75
C TYR A 333 -10.96 -32.89 -9.22
N SER A 334 -12.14 -33.39 -9.54
CA SER A 334 -12.47 -34.80 -9.57
C SER A 334 -13.17 -35.07 -10.89
#